data_f0d63da95bac3eeb84506d43a5e51171
#
_entry.id   f0d63da95bac3eeb84506d43a5e51171
#
_cell.length_a   1.000
_cell.length_b   1.000
_cell.length_c   1.000
_cell.angle_alpha   90.00
_cell.angle_beta   90.00
_cell.angle_gamma   90.00
#
_symmetry.space_group_name_H-M   'P 1'
#
loop_
_entity.id
_entity.type
_entity.pdbx_description
1 polymer ?
#
loop_
_entity_poly.entity_id
_entity_poly.type
_entity_poly.pdbx_seq_one_letter_code
_entity_poly.pdbx_strand_id
1 'polypeptide(L)'
;MRREERLDFISRLITTKEVQTQDELVQELLANDIDVTQATVSRDIKSLALIKIPGSRGGYRYALPQQHDEEQKDLLHNELANEAILELKMHDNMISIIAKPGTTSVIKKSLINRYNKKIFSIMTDDDSILIICETRRQANTVYDELSL
;
A
#
# COMPACT_ATOMS: atom_id res chain seq x y z
N MET A 1 15.74 -21.13 -17.40
CA MET A 1 14.66 -20.80 -16.44
C MET A 1 13.32 -21.25 -17.01
N ARG A 2 12.55 -21.92 -16.21
CA ARG A 2 11.22 -22.39 -16.62
C ARG A 2 10.27 -21.22 -16.77
N ARG A 3 9.24 -21.38 -17.61
CA ARG A 3 8.20 -20.37 -17.81
C ARG A 3 7.55 -19.95 -16.49
N GLU A 4 7.20 -20.89 -15.64
CA GLU A 4 6.56 -20.63 -14.34
C GLU A 4 7.44 -19.81 -13.41
N GLU A 5 8.73 -20.10 -13.37
CA GLU A 5 9.72 -19.34 -12.59
C GLU A 5 9.87 -17.92 -13.12
N ARG A 6 9.85 -17.77 -14.43
CA ARG A 6 9.93 -16.46 -15.08
C ARG A 6 8.68 -15.62 -14.78
N LEU A 7 7.49 -16.21 -14.89
CA LEU A 7 6.25 -15.53 -14.57
C LEU A 7 6.20 -15.07 -13.11
N ASP A 8 6.68 -15.91 -12.20
CA ASP A 8 6.77 -15.59 -10.78
C ASP A 8 7.76 -14.45 -10.53
N PHE A 9 8.91 -14.48 -11.21
CA PHE A 9 9.91 -13.40 -11.15
C PHE A 9 9.32 -12.07 -11.63
N ILE A 10 8.62 -12.06 -12.77
CA ILE A 10 7.96 -10.85 -13.29
C ILE A 10 6.94 -10.31 -12.30
N SER A 11 6.13 -11.17 -11.71
CA SER A 11 5.13 -10.78 -10.71
C SER A 11 5.76 -10.06 -9.51
N ARG A 12 6.86 -10.59 -8.99
CA ARG A 12 7.59 -9.97 -7.89
C ARG A 12 8.25 -8.65 -8.31
N LEU A 13 8.84 -8.62 -9.49
CA LEU A 13 9.54 -7.44 -10.01
C LEU A 13 8.60 -6.24 -10.11
N ILE A 14 7.44 -6.40 -10.73
CA ILE A 14 6.49 -5.29 -10.91
C ILE A 14 5.84 -4.85 -9.60
N THR A 15 5.82 -5.71 -8.58
CA THR A 15 5.34 -5.37 -7.24
C THR A 15 6.33 -4.52 -6.48
N THR A 16 7.63 -4.73 -6.68
CA THR A 16 8.70 -4.05 -5.95
C THR A 16 9.31 -2.86 -6.69
N LYS A 17 9.17 -2.81 -8.01
CA LYS A 17 9.76 -1.78 -8.87
C LYS A 17 8.75 -1.33 -9.91
N GLU A 18 8.70 -0.03 -10.18
CA GLU A 18 7.86 0.49 -11.27
C GLU A 18 8.47 0.17 -12.63
N VAL A 19 7.74 -0.58 -13.45
CA VAL A 19 8.10 -0.90 -14.82
C VAL A 19 7.01 -0.31 -15.72
N GLN A 20 7.39 0.61 -16.60
CA GLN A 20 6.44 1.39 -17.40
C GLN A 20 6.21 0.81 -18.80
N THR A 21 7.23 0.20 -19.37
CA THR A 21 7.19 -0.30 -20.77
C THR A 21 7.62 -1.75 -20.86
N GLN A 22 7.23 -2.39 -21.96
CA GLN A 22 7.67 -3.73 -22.29
C GLN A 22 9.20 -3.80 -22.45
N ASP A 23 9.81 -2.77 -23.05
CA ASP A 23 11.27 -2.71 -23.20
C ASP A 23 11.98 -2.66 -21.86
N GLU A 24 11.47 -1.89 -20.89
CA GLU A 24 12.00 -1.86 -19.53
C GLU A 24 11.92 -3.24 -18.88
N LEU A 25 10.82 -3.97 -19.08
CA LEU A 25 10.66 -5.31 -18.56
C LEU A 25 11.68 -6.28 -19.17
N VAL A 26 11.90 -6.21 -20.47
CA VAL A 26 12.94 -6.98 -21.16
C VAL A 26 14.31 -6.68 -20.56
N GLN A 27 14.66 -5.41 -20.39
CA GLN A 27 15.95 -5.00 -19.83
C GLN A 27 16.15 -5.49 -18.39
N GLU A 28 15.13 -5.43 -17.58
CA GLU A 28 15.19 -5.94 -16.20
C GLU A 28 15.41 -7.45 -16.14
N LEU A 29 14.75 -8.20 -17.03
CA LEU A 29 14.95 -9.65 -17.13
C LEU A 29 16.37 -9.99 -17.60
N LEU A 30 16.86 -9.30 -18.62
CA LEU A 30 18.22 -9.49 -19.11
C LEU A 30 19.27 -9.12 -18.04
N ALA A 31 19.04 -8.07 -17.28
CA ALA A 31 19.91 -7.65 -16.18
C ALA A 31 20.01 -8.69 -15.06
N ASN A 32 19.03 -9.57 -14.95
CA ASN A 32 19.01 -10.67 -13.98
C ASN A 32 19.37 -12.02 -14.61
N ASP A 33 20.09 -12.00 -15.72
CA ASP A 33 20.56 -13.19 -16.45
C ASP A 33 19.43 -14.10 -16.96
N ILE A 34 18.26 -13.53 -17.23
CA ILE A 34 17.13 -14.24 -17.82
C ILE A 34 17.05 -13.90 -19.30
N ASP A 35 17.39 -14.86 -20.15
CA ASP A 35 17.33 -14.70 -21.60
C ASP A 35 15.87 -14.69 -22.06
N VAL A 36 15.45 -13.57 -22.62
CA VAL A 36 14.10 -13.39 -23.16
C VAL A 36 14.13 -12.55 -24.42
N THR A 37 13.15 -12.78 -25.28
CA THR A 37 12.86 -11.93 -26.43
C THR A 37 11.64 -11.05 -26.13
N GLN A 38 11.44 -10.02 -26.93
CA GLN A 38 10.25 -9.17 -26.83
C GLN A 38 8.96 -9.97 -27.02
N ALA A 39 8.97 -10.95 -27.93
CA ALA A 39 7.81 -11.82 -28.15
C ALA A 39 7.47 -12.66 -26.92
N THR A 40 8.48 -13.19 -26.23
CA THR A 40 8.29 -13.95 -25.00
C THR A 40 7.71 -13.08 -23.90
N VAL A 41 8.25 -11.88 -23.69
CA VAL A 41 7.76 -10.93 -22.68
C VAL A 41 6.34 -10.47 -23.00
N SER A 42 6.03 -10.23 -24.27
CA SER A 42 4.67 -9.89 -24.69
C SER A 42 3.66 -10.98 -24.32
N ARG A 43 4.03 -12.24 -24.51
CA ARG A 43 3.18 -13.39 -24.11
C ARG A 43 3.06 -13.50 -22.59
N ASP A 44 4.13 -13.24 -21.87
CA ASP A 44 4.14 -13.28 -20.40
C ASP A 44 3.23 -12.19 -19.83
N ILE A 45 3.23 -10.98 -20.38
CA ILE A 45 2.32 -9.90 -20.01
C ILE A 45 0.86 -10.34 -20.16
N LYS A 46 0.54 -11.01 -21.27
CA LYS A 46 -0.81 -11.53 -21.51
C LYS A 46 -1.15 -12.69 -20.56
N SER A 47 -0.21 -13.59 -20.31
CA SER A 47 -0.42 -14.73 -19.42
C SER A 47 -0.69 -14.31 -17.97
N LEU A 48 -0.02 -13.26 -17.51
CA LEU A 48 -0.23 -12.68 -16.18
C LEU A 48 -1.39 -11.69 -16.14
N ALA A 49 -2.00 -11.39 -17.29
CA ALA A 49 -3.07 -10.41 -17.42
C ALA A 49 -2.68 -9.05 -16.84
N LEU A 50 -1.41 -8.63 -17.04
CA LEU A 50 -0.93 -7.36 -16.51
C LEU A 50 -1.73 -6.19 -17.07
N ILE A 51 -2.03 -5.25 -16.20
CA ILE A 51 -2.72 -3.99 -16.52
C ILE A 51 -1.78 -2.82 -16.31
N LYS A 52 -2.13 -1.67 -16.88
CA LYS A 52 -1.40 -0.42 -16.63
C LYS A 52 -2.20 0.45 -15.69
N ILE A 53 -1.56 0.89 -14.61
CA ILE A 53 -2.15 1.79 -13.62
C ILE A 53 -1.25 3.03 -13.50
N PRO A 54 -1.77 4.16 -12.97
CA PRO A 54 -0.94 5.35 -12.78
C PRO A 54 0.30 5.06 -11.93
N GLY A 55 1.46 5.54 -12.38
CA GLY A 55 2.72 5.42 -11.66
C GLY A 55 2.96 6.58 -10.71
N SER A 56 3.85 6.40 -9.74
CA SER A 56 4.18 7.41 -8.73
C SER A 56 4.94 8.62 -9.32
N ARG A 57 5.61 8.43 -10.45
CA ARG A 57 6.41 9.47 -11.13
C ARG A 57 5.72 10.06 -12.35
N GLY A 58 4.40 9.91 -12.47
CA GLY A 58 3.64 10.19 -13.68
C GLY A 58 3.65 9.01 -14.65
N GLY A 59 2.85 9.10 -15.74
CA GLY A 59 2.70 7.99 -16.67
C GLY A 59 2.01 6.79 -16.04
N TYR A 60 2.28 5.61 -16.61
CA TYR A 60 1.65 4.35 -16.19
C TYR A 60 2.71 3.31 -15.86
N ARG A 61 2.37 2.36 -14.99
CA ARG A 61 3.19 1.19 -14.68
C ARG A 61 2.40 -0.10 -14.82
N TYR A 62 3.09 -1.20 -15.04
CA TYR A 62 2.45 -2.52 -15.02
C TYR A 62 2.09 -2.93 -13.59
N ALA A 63 0.96 -3.60 -13.44
CA ALA A 63 0.50 -4.15 -12.17
C ALA A 63 -0.31 -5.42 -12.40
N LEU A 64 -0.37 -6.26 -11.36
CA LEU A 64 -1.29 -7.39 -11.34
C LEU A 64 -2.71 -6.89 -11.04
N PRO A 65 -3.75 -7.46 -11.66
CA PRO A 65 -5.13 -7.04 -11.41
C PRO A 65 -5.53 -7.11 -9.93
N GLN A 66 -5.11 -8.15 -9.22
CA GLN A 66 -5.40 -8.33 -7.80
C GLN A 66 -4.77 -7.22 -6.94
N GLN A 67 -3.55 -6.82 -7.26
CA GLN A 67 -2.85 -5.74 -6.54
C GLN A 67 -3.58 -4.42 -6.67
N HIS A 68 -4.05 -4.10 -7.86
CA HIS A 68 -4.82 -2.87 -8.11
C HIS A 68 -6.12 -2.83 -7.31
N ASP A 69 -6.86 -3.94 -7.29
CA ASP A 69 -8.12 -4.05 -6.54
C ASP A 69 -7.87 -3.89 -5.02
N GLU A 70 -6.80 -4.48 -4.50
CA GLU A 70 -6.43 -4.34 -3.09
C GLU A 70 -6.06 -2.90 -2.74
N GLU A 71 -5.26 -2.23 -3.57
CA GLU A 71 -4.90 -0.83 -3.38
C GLU A 71 -6.13 0.08 -3.36
N GLN A 72 -7.09 -0.13 -4.25
CA GLN A 72 -8.33 0.65 -4.25
C GLN A 72 -9.19 0.40 -3.02
N LYS A 73 -9.29 -0.84 -2.58
CA LYS A 73 -10.01 -1.18 -1.34
C LYS A 73 -9.38 -0.50 -0.13
N ASP A 74 -8.05 -0.48 -0.05
CA ASP A 74 -7.32 0.16 1.04
C ASP A 74 -7.54 1.68 1.04
N LEU A 75 -7.51 2.33 -0.11
CA LEU A 75 -7.79 3.76 -0.23
C LEU A 75 -9.20 4.11 0.23
N LEU A 76 -10.20 3.38 -0.24
CA LEU A 76 -11.59 3.57 0.18
C LEU A 76 -11.76 3.35 1.67
N HIS A 77 -11.13 2.31 2.22
CA HIS A 77 -11.15 2.00 3.64
C HIS A 77 -10.56 3.13 4.48
N ASN A 78 -9.44 3.72 4.02
CA ASN A 78 -8.79 4.86 4.68
C ASN A 78 -9.67 6.12 4.67
N GLU A 79 -10.34 6.40 3.56
CA GLU A 79 -11.28 7.52 3.45
C GLU A 79 -12.44 7.37 4.43
N LEU A 80 -13.05 6.20 4.49
CA LEU A 80 -14.14 5.90 5.42
C LEU A 80 -13.68 6.03 6.88
N ALA A 81 -12.47 5.57 7.18
CA ALA A 81 -11.89 5.69 8.50
C ALA A 81 -11.70 7.15 8.91
N ASN A 82 -11.15 7.98 8.01
CA ASN A 82 -10.93 9.40 8.29
C ASN A 82 -12.24 10.17 8.51
N GLU A 83 -13.27 9.87 7.74
CA GLU A 83 -14.60 10.49 7.91
C GLU A 83 -15.28 10.13 9.23
N ALA A 84 -14.93 9.00 9.81
CA ALA A 84 -15.49 8.54 11.06
C ALA A 84 -14.88 9.24 12.29
N ILE A 85 -13.75 9.91 12.15
CA ILE A 85 -13.06 10.61 13.24
C ILE A 85 -13.79 11.91 13.55
N LEU A 86 -14.23 12.08 14.79
CA LEU A 86 -14.94 13.28 15.27
C LEU A 86 -14.01 14.23 16.01
N GLU A 87 -13.06 13.72 16.77
CA GLU A 87 -12.13 14.52 17.57
C GLU A 87 -10.78 13.85 17.59
N LEU A 88 -9.73 14.67 17.53
CA LEU A 88 -8.34 14.21 17.51
C LEU A 88 -7.52 15.07 18.50
N LYS A 89 -6.86 14.43 19.44
CA LYS A 89 -5.99 15.09 20.43
C LYS A 89 -4.66 14.37 20.54
N MET A 90 -3.61 15.09 20.88
CA MET A 90 -2.29 14.52 21.09
C MET A 90 -1.68 15.01 22.40
N HIS A 91 -1.02 14.12 23.12
CA HIS A 91 -0.23 14.42 24.31
C HIS A 91 1.04 13.56 24.30
N ASP A 92 2.21 14.19 24.19
CA ASP A 92 3.51 13.50 24.06
C ASP A 92 3.51 12.49 22.92
N ASN A 93 3.64 11.20 23.23
CA ASN A 93 3.64 10.10 22.26
C ASN A 93 2.26 9.43 22.14
N MET A 94 1.22 10.03 22.69
CA MET A 94 -0.13 9.48 22.70
C MET A 94 -1.07 10.31 21.82
N ILE A 95 -1.97 9.63 21.12
CA ILE A 95 -3.02 10.24 20.31
C ILE A 95 -4.35 9.66 20.78
N SER A 96 -5.29 10.53 21.09
CA SER A 96 -6.66 10.15 21.45
C SER A 96 -7.60 10.51 20.31
N ILE A 97 -8.44 9.56 19.93
CA ILE A 97 -9.43 9.73 18.86
C ILE A 97 -10.81 9.45 19.44
N ILE A 98 -11.74 10.36 19.21
CA ILE A 98 -13.17 10.11 19.39
C ILE A 98 -13.78 9.92 18.01
N ALA A 99 -14.53 8.86 17.83
CA ALA A 99 -15.09 8.45 16.55
C ALA A 99 -16.60 8.23 16.64
N LYS A 100 -17.24 8.12 15.50
CA LYS A 100 -18.64 7.71 15.43
C LYS A 100 -18.77 6.32 16.05
N PRO A 101 -19.82 6.08 16.89
CA PRO A 101 -20.01 4.78 17.51
C PRO A 101 -20.00 3.63 16.51
N GLY A 102 -19.33 2.54 16.85
CA GLY A 102 -19.23 1.35 16.01
C GLY A 102 -18.21 1.41 14.89
N THR A 103 -17.42 2.50 14.75
CA THR A 103 -16.46 2.67 13.66
C THR A 103 -15.01 2.42 14.07
N THR A 104 -14.72 2.20 15.34
CA THR A 104 -13.34 2.12 15.83
C THR A 104 -12.54 0.95 15.24
N SER A 105 -13.18 -0.16 14.93
CA SER A 105 -12.52 -1.30 14.30
C SER A 105 -12.02 -0.96 12.89
N VAL A 106 -12.78 -0.19 12.12
CA VAL A 106 -12.40 0.29 10.78
C VAL A 106 -11.22 1.25 10.89
N ILE A 107 -11.28 2.19 11.81
CA ILE A 107 -10.22 3.17 12.05
C ILE A 107 -8.93 2.46 12.51
N LYS A 108 -9.04 1.55 13.46
CA LYS A 108 -7.90 0.76 13.96
C LYS A 108 -7.20 0.02 12.84
N LYS A 109 -7.93 -0.67 11.98
CA LYS A 109 -7.38 -1.40 10.85
C LYS A 109 -6.63 -0.48 9.88
N SER A 110 -7.22 0.67 9.57
CA SER A 110 -6.59 1.69 8.72
C SER A 110 -5.30 2.23 9.34
N LEU A 111 -5.30 2.52 10.63
CA LEU A 111 -4.14 3.03 11.35
C LEU A 111 -3.00 2.01 11.39
N ILE A 112 -3.31 0.75 11.67
CA ILE A 112 -2.30 -0.33 11.67
C ILE A 112 -1.70 -0.50 10.30
N ASN A 113 -2.50 -0.47 9.23
CA ASN A 113 -2.01 -0.59 7.86
C ASN A 113 -1.09 0.57 7.47
N ARG A 114 -1.45 1.80 7.83
CA ARG A 114 -0.68 3.00 7.46
C ARG A 114 0.56 3.23 8.34
N TYR A 115 0.48 2.92 9.62
CA TYR A 115 1.47 3.36 10.63
C TYR A 115 2.01 2.23 11.48
N ASN A 116 2.01 1.01 11.00
CA ASN A 116 2.44 -0.18 11.75
C ASN A 116 3.78 0.02 12.49
N LYS A 117 4.77 0.61 11.82
CA LYS A 117 6.11 0.81 12.39
C LYS A 117 6.19 1.96 13.39
N LYS A 118 5.20 2.83 13.43
CA LYS A 118 5.16 4.03 14.29
C LYS A 118 4.35 3.79 15.56
N ILE A 119 3.48 2.80 15.56
CA ILE A 119 2.58 2.50 16.67
C ILE A 119 3.22 1.47 17.60
N PHE A 120 3.33 1.83 18.88
CA PHE A 120 3.72 0.92 19.94
C PHE A 120 2.52 0.08 20.39
N SER A 121 1.40 0.72 20.65
CA SER A 121 0.16 0.05 21.09
C SER A 121 -1.06 0.85 20.66
N ILE A 122 -2.15 0.16 20.43
CA ILE A 122 -3.44 0.78 20.11
C ILE A 122 -4.55 0.06 20.87
N MET A 123 -5.40 0.83 21.52
CA MET A 123 -6.53 0.31 22.28
C MET A 123 -7.80 1.00 21.82
N THR A 124 -8.87 0.24 21.72
CA THR A 124 -10.17 0.77 21.25
C THR A 124 -11.31 0.30 22.12
N ASP A 125 -12.34 1.14 22.19
CA ASP A 125 -13.68 0.73 22.61
C ASP A 125 -14.67 1.14 21.50
N ASP A 126 -15.96 1.25 21.80
CA ASP A 126 -16.97 1.48 20.77
C ASP A 126 -16.80 2.80 20.01
N ASP A 127 -16.37 3.86 20.69
CA ASP A 127 -16.30 5.21 20.12
C ASP A 127 -14.98 5.95 20.40
N SER A 128 -14.00 5.30 21.01
CA SER A 128 -12.71 5.93 21.30
C SER A 128 -11.52 5.02 20.97
N ILE A 129 -10.40 5.65 20.66
CA ILE A 129 -9.14 4.99 20.34
C ILE A 129 -8.01 5.72 21.06
N LEU A 130 -7.14 4.97 21.71
CA LEU A 130 -5.88 5.48 22.24
C LEU A 130 -4.74 4.84 21.48
N ILE A 131 -3.93 5.68 20.85
CA ILE A 131 -2.70 5.25 20.15
C ILE A 131 -1.51 5.68 20.98
N ILE A 132 -0.61 4.74 21.24
CA ILE A 132 0.70 5.02 21.83
C ILE A 132 1.72 4.80 20.73
N CYS A 133 2.45 5.84 20.35
CA CYS A 133 3.50 5.76 19.33
C CYS A 133 4.85 5.44 19.98
N GLU A 134 5.78 4.94 19.17
CA GLU A 134 7.12 4.61 19.66
C GLU A 134 7.86 5.84 20.19
N THR A 135 7.69 7.00 19.55
CA THR A 135 8.30 8.25 19.95
C THR A 135 7.32 9.40 19.77
N ARG A 136 7.59 10.54 20.44
CA ARG A 136 6.84 11.79 20.27
C ARG A 136 6.90 12.29 18.82
N ARG A 137 8.04 12.14 18.17
CA ARG A 137 8.23 12.54 16.77
C ARG A 137 7.32 11.77 15.83
N GLN A 138 7.19 10.46 16.04
CA GLN A 138 6.30 9.61 15.27
C GLN A 138 4.83 9.95 15.54
N ALA A 139 4.49 10.26 16.78
CA ALA A 139 3.14 10.74 17.12
C ALA A 139 2.80 12.04 16.41
N ASN A 140 3.72 12.99 16.35
CA ASN A 140 3.53 14.23 15.58
C ASN A 140 3.25 13.96 14.11
N THR A 141 3.99 13.05 13.48
CA THR A 141 3.78 12.67 12.07
C THR A 141 2.38 12.09 11.86
N VAL A 142 1.98 11.15 12.69
CA VAL A 142 0.65 10.52 12.59
C VAL A 142 -0.46 11.55 12.82
N TYR A 143 -0.32 12.38 13.84
CA TYR A 143 -1.30 13.42 14.18
C TYR A 143 -1.48 14.40 13.02
N ASP A 144 -0.38 14.89 12.44
CA ASP A 144 -0.42 15.86 11.34
C ASP A 144 -1.12 15.27 10.11
N GLU A 145 -0.82 14.03 9.76
CA GLU A 145 -1.45 13.34 8.63
C GLU A 145 -2.94 13.11 8.87
N LEU A 146 -3.36 12.77 10.09
CA LEU A 146 -4.78 12.56 10.43
C LEU A 146 -5.56 13.87 10.54
N SER A 147 -4.88 14.99 10.75
CA SER A 147 -5.50 16.31 10.89
C SER A 147 -5.87 16.99 9.56
N LEU A 148 -5.41 16.43 8.43
CA LEU A 148 -5.64 16.99 7.09
C LEU A 148 -7.03 16.70 6.57
#